data_24efaf6e5373b35edca9935308e8cd82
#
_entry.id   24efaf6e5373b35edca9935308e8cd82
#
_cell.length_a   1.000
_cell.length_b   1.000
_cell.length_c   1.000
_cell.angle_alpha   90.00
_cell.angle_beta   90.00
_cell.angle_gamma   90.00
#
_symmetry.space_group_name_H-M   'P 1'
#
loop_
_entity.id
_entity.type
_entity.pdbx_description
1 polymer ?
#
loop_
_entity_poly.entity_id
_entity_poly.type
_entity_poly.pdbx_seq_one_letter_code
_entity_poly.pdbx_strand_id
1 'polypeptide(L)'
;MNTAFDIKLEAKDLFRFNMYQTYTGLQGWISIILGILAFVMAGITFGHAETMYTILYIGVGILFLVYVPGSLWMRANATIKTNAVLAGTLHYEVSEECIRVTQGEESGELPWNAVYKIVSNDKQVLIYSNRVNAYIIPRTQIGEQYDLFCKIAEKKLEKFRLKLKK
;
A
#
# COMPACT_ATOMS: atom_id res chain seq x y z
N MET A 1 15.48 12.71 20.24
CA MET A 1 14.80 13.33 19.07
C MET A 1 13.40 12.79 19.01
N ASN A 2 12.40 13.64 18.82
CA ASN A 2 11.02 13.24 18.64
C ASN A 2 10.36 14.07 17.53
N THR A 3 9.38 13.53 16.86
CA THR A 3 8.54 14.22 15.89
C THR A 3 7.11 13.76 16.05
N ALA A 4 6.15 14.64 15.80
CA ALA A 4 4.73 14.35 15.88
C ALA A 4 4.01 14.95 14.68
N PHE A 5 2.99 14.24 14.19
CA PHE A 5 2.17 14.66 13.07
C PHE A 5 0.83 13.96 13.06
N ASP A 6 -0.16 14.61 12.48
CA ASP A 6 -1.51 14.10 12.36
C ASP A 6 -1.75 13.53 10.97
N ILE A 7 -2.36 12.35 10.91
CA ILE A 7 -2.66 11.63 9.67
C ILE A 7 -4.16 11.34 9.61
N LYS A 8 -4.78 11.74 8.52
CA LYS A 8 -6.14 11.34 8.17
C LYS A 8 -6.08 10.52 6.88
N LEU A 9 -6.37 9.23 6.99
CA LEU A 9 -6.32 8.32 5.83
C LEU A 9 -7.53 8.53 4.92
N GLU A 10 -7.26 8.53 3.62
CA GLU A 10 -8.27 8.50 2.58
C GLU A 10 -8.27 7.14 1.86
N ALA A 11 -9.38 6.82 1.19
CA ALA A 11 -9.49 5.58 0.41
C ALA A 11 -8.36 5.42 -0.63
N LYS A 12 -7.89 6.54 -1.19
CA LYS A 12 -6.77 6.55 -2.15
C LYS A 12 -5.44 6.08 -1.54
N ASP A 13 -5.22 6.36 -0.25
CA ASP A 13 -3.99 5.99 0.44
C ASP A 13 -3.98 4.48 0.74
N LEU A 14 -5.12 3.97 1.19
CA LEU A 14 -5.31 2.54 1.40
C LEU A 14 -5.27 1.76 0.07
N PHE A 15 -5.86 2.31 -0.99
CA PHE A 15 -5.77 1.74 -2.33
C PHE A 15 -4.32 1.65 -2.83
N ARG A 16 -3.52 2.72 -2.68
CA ARG A 16 -2.10 2.71 -3.04
C ARG A 16 -1.30 1.68 -2.26
N PHE A 17 -1.58 1.54 -0.98
CA PHE A 17 -0.96 0.51 -0.15
C PHE A 17 -1.32 -0.89 -0.66
N ASN A 18 -2.61 -1.17 -0.91
CA ASN A 18 -3.08 -2.45 -1.42
C ASN A 18 -2.47 -2.78 -2.79
N MET A 19 -2.41 -1.79 -3.69
CA MET A 19 -1.74 -1.93 -5.00
C MET A 19 -0.26 -2.26 -4.83
N TYR A 20 0.45 -1.50 -3.99
CA TYR A 20 1.86 -1.77 -3.72
C TYR A 20 2.07 -3.19 -3.17
N GLN A 21 1.25 -3.61 -2.21
CA GLN A 21 1.33 -4.95 -1.61
C GLN A 21 1.03 -6.06 -2.63
N THR A 22 -0.01 -5.89 -3.44
CA THR A 22 -0.41 -6.88 -4.47
C THR A 22 0.67 -7.03 -5.54
N TYR A 23 1.20 -5.91 -6.07
CA TYR A 23 2.14 -5.93 -7.20
C TYR A 23 3.62 -6.04 -6.79
N THR A 24 3.94 -5.99 -5.51
CA THR A 24 5.25 -6.45 -4.99
C THR A 24 5.26 -7.95 -4.69
N GLY A 25 4.08 -8.60 -4.65
CA GLY A 25 3.91 -10.04 -4.50
C GLY A 25 3.77 -10.77 -5.84
N LEU A 26 3.96 -12.10 -5.82
CA LEU A 26 3.81 -12.96 -7.01
C LEU A 26 2.40 -12.91 -7.62
N GLN A 27 1.37 -12.76 -6.79
CA GLN A 27 -0.03 -12.81 -7.22
C GLN A 27 -0.37 -11.68 -8.21
N GLY A 28 0.13 -10.47 -8.00
CA GLY A 28 -0.07 -9.35 -8.93
C GLY A 28 0.60 -9.58 -10.27
N TRP A 29 1.82 -10.12 -10.27
CA TRP A 29 2.54 -10.47 -11.50
C TRP A 29 1.84 -11.57 -12.30
N ILE A 30 1.32 -12.61 -11.65
CA ILE A 30 0.54 -13.67 -12.29
C ILE A 30 -0.68 -13.07 -13.01
N SER A 31 -1.41 -12.17 -12.38
CA SER A 31 -2.57 -11.52 -13.01
C SER A 31 -2.19 -10.72 -14.26
N ILE A 32 -1.08 -9.99 -14.22
CA ILE A 32 -0.58 -9.22 -15.37
C ILE A 32 -0.19 -10.16 -16.51
N ILE A 33 0.58 -11.21 -16.21
CA ILE A 33 1.04 -12.20 -17.21
C ILE A 33 -0.17 -12.88 -17.87
N LEU A 34 -1.14 -13.35 -17.09
CA LEU A 34 -2.35 -13.98 -17.63
C LEU A 34 -3.18 -13.02 -18.48
N GLY A 35 -3.30 -11.76 -18.05
CA GLY A 35 -3.98 -10.74 -18.84
C GLY A 35 -3.31 -10.47 -20.18
N ILE A 36 -1.97 -10.35 -20.18
CA ILE A 36 -1.19 -10.16 -21.43
C ILE A 36 -1.31 -11.38 -22.33
N LEU A 37 -1.17 -12.60 -21.79
CA LEU A 37 -1.32 -13.84 -22.57
C LEU A 37 -2.71 -13.94 -23.22
N ALA A 38 -3.76 -13.56 -22.51
CA ALA A 38 -5.10 -13.54 -23.06
C ALA A 38 -5.21 -12.58 -24.26
N PHE A 39 -4.63 -11.38 -24.19
CA PHE A 39 -4.60 -10.44 -25.31
C PHE A 39 -3.74 -10.93 -26.48
N VAL A 40 -2.63 -11.60 -26.22
CA VAL A 40 -1.82 -12.24 -27.27
C VAL A 40 -2.66 -13.32 -27.99
N MET A 41 -3.37 -14.15 -27.25
CA MET A 41 -4.26 -15.16 -27.83
C MET A 41 -5.41 -14.53 -28.61
N ALA A 42 -5.97 -13.41 -28.15
CA ALA A 42 -6.96 -12.66 -28.91
C ALA A 42 -6.40 -12.18 -30.26
N GLY A 43 -5.16 -11.69 -30.27
CA GLY A 43 -4.48 -11.28 -31.52
C GLY A 43 -4.23 -12.43 -32.50
N ILE A 44 -3.82 -13.60 -31.98
CA ILE A 44 -3.57 -14.80 -32.81
C ILE A 44 -4.87 -15.35 -33.38
N THR A 45 -5.95 -15.35 -32.63
CA THR A 45 -7.25 -15.88 -33.07
C THR A 45 -8.01 -14.91 -33.98
N PHE A 46 -7.64 -13.64 -33.99
CA PHE A 46 -8.30 -12.62 -34.80
C PHE A 46 -8.17 -12.93 -36.29
N GLY A 47 -9.29 -13.13 -36.97
CA GLY A 47 -9.35 -13.48 -38.40
C GLY A 47 -8.92 -14.92 -38.77
N HIS A 48 -8.47 -15.73 -37.80
CA HIS A 48 -8.03 -17.13 -38.04
C HIS A 48 -8.92 -18.18 -37.35
N ALA A 49 -9.72 -17.76 -36.35
CA ALA A 49 -10.67 -18.61 -35.62
C ALA A 49 -12.04 -17.96 -35.58
N GLU A 50 -13.02 -18.71 -35.04
CA GLU A 50 -14.35 -18.14 -34.81
C GLU A 50 -14.26 -16.90 -33.91
N THR A 51 -14.97 -15.83 -34.27
CA THR A 51 -14.98 -14.54 -33.58
C THR A 51 -15.27 -14.66 -32.07
N MET A 52 -16.02 -15.69 -31.69
CA MET A 52 -16.34 -15.97 -30.29
C MET A 52 -15.09 -16.19 -29.43
N TYR A 53 -14.08 -16.90 -29.91
CA TYR A 53 -12.83 -17.13 -29.17
C TYR A 53 -12.07 -15.83 -28.95
N THR A 54 -12.00 -14.98 -29.96
CA THR A 54 -11.34 -13.66 -29.84
C THR A 54 -12.03 -12.81 -28.79
N ILE A 55 -13.37 -12.75 -28.80
CA ILE A 55 -14.16 -12.02 -27.80
C ILE A 55 -13.91 -12.58 -26.39
N LEU A 56 -13.88 -13.90 -26.25
CA LEU A 56 -13.62 -14.58 -24.97
C LEU A 56 -12.24 -14.19 -24.41
N TYR A 57 -11.19 -14.24 -25.24
CA TYR A 57 -9.84 -13.86 -24.79
C TYR A 57 -9.73 -12.38 -24.42
N ILE A 58 -10.38 -11.48 -25.17
CA ILE A 58 -10.45 -10.07 -24.80
C ILE A 58 -11.14 -9.90 -23.44
N GLY A 59 -12.28 -10.58 -23.23
CA GLY A 59 -13.02 -10.53 -21.97
C GLY A 59 -12.16 -11.02 -20.78
N VAL A 60 -11.45 -12.13 -20.95
CA VAL A 60 -10.54 -12.67 -19.95
C VAL A 60 -9.38 -11.71 -19.68
N GLY A 61 -8.78 -11.12 -20.71
CA GLY A 61 -7.71 -10.12 -20.57
C GLY A 61 -8.15 -8.90 -19.76
N ILE A 62 -9.31 -8.35 -20.08
CA ILE A 62 -9.91 -7.23 -19.34
C ILE A 62 -10.19 -7.64 -17.88
N LEU A 63 -10.74 -8.82 -17.66
CA LEU A 63 -11.02 -9.33 -16.32
C LEU A 63 -9.76 -9.32 -15.45
N PHE A 64 -8.66 -9.89 -15.92
CA PHE A 64 -7.42 -9.95 -15.13
C PHE A 64 -6.77 -8.58 -14.91
N LEU A 65 -6.81 -7.68 -15.88
CA LEU A 65 -6.15 -6.38 -15.77
C LEU A 65 -6.99 -5.32 -15.06
N VAL A 66 -8.32 -5.36 -15.17
CA VAL A 66 -9.21 -4.33 -14.62
C VAL A 66 -9.85 -4.77 -13.30
N TYR A 67 -10.21 -6.05 -13.17
CA TYR A 67 -10.90 -6.55 -11.97
C TYR A 67 -10.04 -6.42 -10.71
N VAL A 68 -8.74 -6.73 -10.78
CA VAL A 68 -7.85 -6.67 -9.61
C VAL A 68 -7.75 -5.25 -9.07
N PRO A 69 -7.34 -4.22 -9.85
CA PRO A 69 -7.33 -2.84 -9.36
C PRO A 69 -8.71 -2.35 -8.93
N GLY A 70 -9.76 -2.67 -9.67
CA GLY A 70 -11.14 -2.28 -9.33
C GLY A 70 -11.60 -2.85 -8.00
N SER A 71 -11.33 -4.13 -7.75
CA SER A 71 -11.66 -4.77 -6.47
C SER A 71 -10.88 -4.17 -5.29
N LEU A 72 -9.59 -3.85 -5.49
CA LEU A 72 -8.77 -3.19 -4.46
C LEU A 72 -9.29 -1.79 -4.14
N TRP A 73 -9.76 -1.04 -5.15
CA TRP A 73 -10.38 0.27 -4.96
C TRP A 73 -11.68 0.17 -4.17
N MET A 74 -12.57 -0.76 -4.54
CA MET A 74 -13.82 -0.98 -3.81
C MET A 74 -13.57 -1.38 -2.35
N ARG A 75 -12.62 -2.28 -2.11
CA ARG A 75 -12.22 -2.68 -0.74
C ARG A 75 -11.68 -1.51 0.05
N ALA A 76 -10.79 -0.70 -0.52
CA ALA A 76 -10.24 0.48 0.15
C ALA A 76 -11.34 1.47 0.57
N ASN A 77 -12.29 1.75 -0.34
CA ASN A 77 -13.44 2.61 -0.04
C ASN A 77 -14.34 2.02 1.06
N ALA A 78 -14.63 0.72 0.98
CA ALA A 78 -15.44 0.04 1.99
C ALA A 78 -14.74 0.09 3.36
N THR A 79 -13.45 -0.22 3.41
CA THR A 79 -12.69 -0.25 4.67
C THR A 79 -12.65 1.11 5.35
N ILE A 80 -12.40 2.21 4.62
CA ILE A 80 -12.41 3.56 5.21
C ILE A 80 -13.80 3.91 5.74
N LYS A 81 -14.88 3.50 5.07
CA LYS A 81 -16.25 3.81 5.52
C LYS A 81 -16.72 2.97 6.70
N THR A 82 -16.24 1.76 6.83
CA THR A 82 -16.70 0.82 7.86
C THR A 82 -15.79 0.77 9.09
N ASN A 83 -14.54 1.19 8.96
CA ASN A 83 -13.58 1.17 10.06
C ASN A 83 -13.42 2.57 10.67
N ALA A 84 -14.04 2.79 11.84
CA ALA A 84 -14.00 4.06 12.54
C ALA A 84 -12.57 4.52 12.90
N VAL A 85 -11.66 3.58 13.17
CA VAL A 85 -10.27 3.89 13.46
C VAL A 85 -9.57 4.50 12.24
N LEU A 86 -9.77 3.93 11.05
CA LEU A 86 -9.14 4.45 9.83
C LEU A 86 -9.81 5.71 9.28
N ALA A 87 -11.09 5.94 9.63
CA ALA A 87 -11.83 7.15 9.23
C ALA A 87 -11.48 8.38 10.09
N GLY A 88 -10.95 8.18 11.29
CA GLY A 88 -10.54 9.25 12.20
C GLY A 88 -9.17 9.83 11.88
N THR A 89 -8.80 10.86 12.65
CA THR A 89 -7.43 11.40 12.62
C THR A 89 -6.58 10.61 13.59
N LEU A 90 -5.43 10.13 13.10
CA LEU A 90 -4.43 9.40 13.87
C LEU A 90 -3.29 10.34 14.20
N HIS A 91 -3.02 10.52 15.48
CA HIS A 91 -1.87 11.29 15.96
C HIS A 91 -0.67 10.36 16.13
N TYR A 92 0.39 10.62 15.39
CA TYR A 92 1.64 9.88 15.46
C TYR A 92 2.69 10.66 16.24
N GLU A 93 3.25 10.01 17.26
CA GLU A 93 4.44 10.48 17.97
C GLU A 93 5.56 9.48 17.74
N VAL A 94 6.62 9.93 17.07
CA VAL A 94 7.79 9.11 16.78
C VAL A 94 8.94 9.58 17.66
N SER A 95 9.33 8.74 18.60
CA SER A 95 10.41 8.98 19.54
C SER A 95 11.59 8.01 19.34
N GLU A 96 12.63 8.17 20.11
CA GLU A 96 13.73 7.21 20.13
C GLU A 96 13.36 5.88 20.84
N GLU A 97 12.27 5.83 21.57
CA GLU A 97 11.81 4.65 22.30
C GLU A 97 10.81 3.82 21.52
N CYS A 98 9.79 4.48 20.98
CA CYS A 98 8.70 3.83 20.26
C CYS A 98 8.02 4.79 19.27
N ILE A 99 7.17 4.22 18.44
CA ILE A 99 6.19 4.92 17.61
C ILE A 99 4.86 4.77 18.32
N ARG A 100 4.30 5.87 18.82
CA ARG A 100 2.98 5.91 19.43
C ARG A 100 1.98 6.41 18.42
N VAL A 101 0.82 5.76 18.37
CA VAL A 101 -0.31 6.17 17.53
C VAL A 101 -1.51 6.33 18.45
N THR A 102 -2.08 7.52 18.47
CA THR A 102 -3.21 7.85 19.33
C THR A 102 -4.42 8.25 18.48
N GLN A 103 -5.59 7.78 18.88
CA GLN A 103 -6.86 8.18 18.29
C GLN A 103 -7.90 8.36 19.40
N GLY A 104 -8.32 9.60 19.61
CA GLY A 104 -9.20 9.92 20.73
C GLY A 104 -8.57 9.51 22.07
N GLU A 105 -9.22 8.60 22.78
CA GLU A 105 -8.75 8.07 24.07
C GLU A 105 -7.92 6.79 23.93
N GLU A 106 -7.90 6.18 22.73
CA GLU A 106 -7.13 4.96 22.46
C GLU A 106 -5.71 5.29 22.00
N SER A 107 -4.73 4.56 22.55
CA SER A 107 -3.34 4.69 22.13
C SER A 107 -2.72 3.30 21.92
N GLY A 108 -1.92 3.19 20.88
CA GLY A 108 -1.12 2.01 20.58
C GLY A 108 0.36 2.38 20.49
N GLU A 109 1.22 1.53 21.02
CA GLU A 109 2.66 1.70 20.94
C GLU A 109 3.29 0.61 20.09
N LEU A 110 4.16 1.00 19.18
CA LEU A 110 4.98 0.11 18.39
C LEU A 110 6.45 0.35 18.73
N PRO A 111 7.07 -0.50 19.55
CA PRO A 111 8.48 -0.37 19.86
C PRO A 111 9.33 -0.69 18.63
N TRP A 112 10.50 -0.08 18.51
CA TRP A 112 11.37 -0.21 17.30
C TRP A 112 11.80 -1.64 17.01
N ASN A 113 11.93 -2.50 18.01
CA ASN A 113 12.22 -3.92 17.84
C ASN A 113 11.08 -4.69 17.16
N ALA A 114 9.82 -4.23 17.31
CA ALA A 114 8.63 -4.80 16.68
C ALA A 114 8.38 -4.25 15.26
N VAL A 115 9.10 -3.20 14.83
CA VAL A 115 9.04 -2.73 13.44
C VAL A 115 9.74 -3.73 12.53
N TYR A 116 9.00 -4.35 11.62
CA TYR A 116 9.54 -5.32 10.66
C TYR A 116 10.43 -4.66 9.60
N LYS A 117 9.93 -3.62 8.95
CA LYS A 117 10.64 -2.77 7.96
C LYS A 117 9.91 -1.46 7.76
N ILE A 118 10.61 -0.46 7.23
CA ILE A 118 10.03 0.79 6.75
C ILE A 118 10.31 0.94 5.26
N VAL A 119 9.27 1.22 4.49
CA VAL A 119 9.37 1.47 3.05
C VAL A 119 8.75 2.83 2.75
N SER A 120 9.48 3.69 2.07
CA SER A 120 8.98 4.99 1.62
C SER A 120 9.05 5.10 0.11
N ASN A 121 8.03 5.67 -0.47
CA ASN A 121 7.97 6.09 -1.88
C ASN A 121 7.53 7.57 -1.95
N ASP A 122 7.31 8.11 -3.17
CA ASP A 122 6.93 9.52 -3.36
C ASP A 122 5.57 9.89 -2.76
N LYS A 123 4.73 8.92 -2.47
CA LYS A 123 3.35 9.15 -2.06
C LYS A 123 3.09 8.81 -0.60
N GLN A 124 3.79 7.82 -0.05
CA GLN A 124 3.53 7.31 1.29
C GLN A 124 4.75 6.68 1.95
N VAL A 125 4.75 6.68 3.27
CA VAL A 125 5.64 5.92 4.13
C VAL A 125 4.84 4.76 4.73
N LEU A 126 5.39 3.56 4.68
CA LEU A 126 4.79 2.33 5.19
C LEU A 126 5.66 1.79 6.31
N ILE A 127 5.13 1.78 7.54
CA ILE A 127 5.80 1.20 8.69
C ILE A 127 5.20 -0.18 8.93
N TYR A 128 5.91 -1.22 8.55
CA TYR A 128 5.45 -2.60 8.66
C TYR A 128 5.68 -3.13 10.09
N SER A 129 4.62 -3.58 10.74
CA SER A 129 4.69 -4.35 11.99
C SER A 129 4.93 -5.85 11.74
N ASN A 130 4.54 -6.34 10.56
CA ASN A 130 4.80 -7.70 10.11
C ASN A 130 4.89 -7.73 8.58
N ARG A 131 4.86 -8.92 7.94
CA ARG A 131 4.98 -9.05 6.48
C ARG A 131 3.80 -8.46 5.70
N VAL A 132 2.65 -8.29 6.32
CA VAL A 132 1.39 -7.94 5.68
C VAL A 132 0.83 -6.60 6.18
N ASN A 133 0.90 -6.35 7.48
CA ASN A 133 0.30 -5.18 8.11
C ASN A 133 1.29 -4.02 8.19
N ALA A 134 0.84 -2.85 7.78
CA ALA A 134 1.63 -1.63 7.87
C ALA A 134 0.77 -0.43 8.29
N TYR A 135 1.37 0.48 9.04
CA TYR A 135 0.85 1.82 9.22
C TYR A 135 1.16 2.63 7.97
N ILE A 136 0.16 3.33 7.46
CA ILE A 136 0.23 4.10 6.22
C ILE A 136 0.31 5.58 6.58
N ILE A 137 1.36 6.24 6.14
CA ILE A 137 1.58 7.66 6.37
C ILE A 137 1.71 8.35 5.01
N PRO A 138 0.70 9.11 4.55
CA PRO A 138 0.81 9.89 3.32
C PRO A 138 1.93 10.93 3.41
N ARG A 139 2.82 10.98 2.40
CA ARG A 139 3.95 11.92 2.36
C ARG A 139 3.51 13.38 2.42
N THR A 140 2.36 13.69 1.88
CA THR A 140 1.77 15.04 1.89
C THR A 140 1.38 15.52 3.28
N GLN A 141 1.11 14.60 4.21
CA GLN A 141 0.68 14.94 5.58
C GLN A 141 1.84 14.96 6.56
N ILE A 142 2.85 14.10 6.38
CA ILE A 142 4.06 14.15 7.20
C ILE A 142 4.93 15.41 6.90
N GLY A 143 4.88 15.91 5.66
CA GLY A 143 5.53 17.16 5.26
C GLY A 143 7.00 17.23 5.66
N GLU A 144 7.38 18.35 6.29
CA GLU A 144 8.75 18.66 6.74
C GLU A 144 9.24 17.70 7.86
N GLN A 145 8.31 17.04 8.58
CA GLN A 145 8.65 16.06 9.62
C GLN A 145 9.31 14.80 9.05
N TYR A 146 9.22 14.58 7.74
CA TYR A 146 9.75 13.38 7.09
C TYR A 146 11.25 13.21 7.27
N ASP A 147 12.03 14.30 7.16
CA ASP A 147 13.49 14.21 7.31
C ASP A 147 13.89 13.85 8.73
N LEU A 148 13.17 14.38 9.72
CA LEU A 148 13.41 14.05 11.12
C LEU A 148 12.99 12.60 11.42
N PHE A 149 11.85 12.17 10.88
CA PHE A 149 11.40 10.77 10.94
C PHE A 149 12.46 9.83 10.36
N CYS A 150 13.01 10.13 9.18
CA CYS A 150 14.05 9.31 8.56
C CYS A 150 15.31 9.21 9.43
N LYS A 151 15.76 10.32 10.01
CA LYS A 151 16.94 10.34 10.91
C LYS A 151 16.73 9.46 12.15
N ILE A 152 15.52 9.47 12.74
CA ILE A 152 15.17 8.63 13.89
C ILE A 152 15.17 7.15 13.45
N ALA A 153 14.52 6.84 12.33
CA ALA A 153 14.43 5.49 11.80
C ALA A 153 15.82 4.91 11.43
N GLU A 154 16.68 5.70 10.78
CA GLU A 154 18.05 5.32 10.42
C GLU A 154 18.93 5.02 11.66
N LYS A 155 18.64 5.68 12.80
CA LYS A 155 19.34 5.45 14.07
C LYS A 155 18.88 4.18 14.77
N LYS A 156 17.61 3.77 14.58
CA LYS A 156 16.95 2.68 15.33
C LYS A 156 16.84 1.36 14.57
N LEU A 157 16.87 1.40 13.25
CA LEU A 157 16.72 0.22 12.39
C LEU A 157 17.95 0.03 11.51
N GLU A 158 18.27 -1.23 11.27
CA GLU A 158 19.35 -1.61 10.36
C GLU A 158 19.00 -1.28 8.89
N LYS A 159 20.00 -0.94 8.09
CA LYS A 159 19.83 -0.47 6.70
C LYS A 159 19.01 -1.40 5.81
N PHE A 160 19.13 -2.72 6.00
CA PHE A 160 18.36 -3.67 5.19
C PHE A 160 16.84 -3.67 5.47
N ARG A 161 16.43 -3.15 6.65
CA ARG A 161 15.02 -2.96 7.03
C ARG A 161 14.46 -1.60 6.57
N LEU A 162 15.29 -0.74 6.01
CA LEU A 162 14.95 0.61 5.57
C LEU A 162 15.06 0.73 4.05
N LYS A 163 13.96 1.08 3.41
CA LYS A 163 13.89 1.45 1.98
C LYS A 163 13.29 2.86 1.90
N LEU A 164 14.09 3.85 2.33
CA LEU A 164 13.66 5.24 2.37
C LEU A 164 13.99 5.92 1.04
N LYS A 165 13.00 6.56 0.43
CA LYS A 165 13.20 7.44 -0.71
C LYS A 165 13.30 8.87 -0.18
N LYS A 166 14.49 9.44 -0.30
CA LYS A 166 14.78 10.85 0.02
C LYS A 166 14.23 11.76 -1.04
#